data_8b5e444d0b7f18f8100a2e639140590a
#
_entry.id   8b5e444d0b7f18f8100a2e639140590a
#
_cell.length_a   1.000
_cell.length_b   1.000
_cell.length_c   1.000
_cell.angle_alpha   90.00
_cell.angle_beta   90.00
_cell.angle_gamma   90.00
#
_symmetry.space_group_name_H-M   'P 1'
#
loop_
_entity.id
_entity.type
_entity.pdbx_description
1 polymer ?
#
loop_
_entity_poly.entity_id
_entity_poly.type
_entity_poly.pdbx_seq_one_letter_code
_entity_poly.pdbx_strand_id
1 'polypeptide(L)'
;DQEYNVSTVAKSGTVTFNAPWQGGFDLSGIYYVANKALNNIIKITQEGTCSVFSTETTFKSPMSVTFDSNGNMYIADRDNKAVKKITSGGTVTNYDMSSLKAGPNCMAVDKKGRIFVGTGGTYQLHMFDTDGTLKTVFGTGVVPTAATYSDGEQNDLSKATMGATFGIAFGPDEVLYITDYTMHTIRTLTPDAEGDYTKGTLKTIAGIPGTKGKIDGSALTATFNCPASVLVSDKVYIADEQNHLIRTITVNK
;
A
#
# COMPACT_ATOMS: atom_id res chain seq x y z
N ASP A 1 19.14 11.38 25.75
CA ASP A 1 17.73 11.39 25.33
C ASP A 1 17.61 12.29 24.10
N GLN A 2 17.16 11.75 22.96
CA GLN A 2 16.83 12.59 21.81
C GLN A 2 15.45 13.22 22.06
N GLU A 3 15.39 14.55 22.07
CA GLU A 3 14.12 15.26 22.11
C GLU A 3 13.46 15.20 20.73
N TYR A 4 12.25 14.67 20.66
CA TYR A 4 11.43 14.65 19.43
C TYR A 4 10.44 15.81 19.49
N ASN A 5 10.50 16.69 18.48
CA ASN A 5 9.57 17.80 18.34
C ASN A 5 8.49 17.46 17.29
N VAL A 6 7.23 17.70 17.64
CA VAL A 6 6.11 17.60 16.70
C VAL A 6 5.80 18.98 16.17
N SER A 7 5.73 19.11 14.87
CA SER A 7 5.33 20.35 14.20
C SER A 7 4.33 20.08 13.08
N THR A 8 3.48 21.06 12.80
CA THR A 8 2.61 21.01 11.63
C THR A 8 3.41 21.43 10.41
N VAL A 9 3.55 20.53 9.44
CA VAL A 9 4.32 20.75 8.20
C VAL A 9 3.57 21.71 7.27
N ALA A 10 2.26 21.56 7.18
CA ALA A 10 1.40 22.36 6.29
C ALA A 10 1.03 23.72 6.94
N LYS A 11 1.93 24.68 6.90
CA LYS A 11 1.76 25.97 7.60
C LYS A 11 1.28 27.12 6.73
N SER A 12 1.38 27.01 5.41
CA SER A 12 1.09 28.13 4.52
C SER A 12 0.39 27.67 3.24
N GLY A 13 -0.52 28.47 2.78
CA GLY A 13 -1.25 28.27 1.54
C GLY A 13 -2.77 28.22 1.73
N THR A 14 -3.48 28.33 0.64
CA THR A 14 -4.94 28.37 0.56
C THR A 14 -5.57 26.99 0.41
N VAL A 15 -4.83 25.90 0.76
CA VAL A 15 -5.33 24.54 0.58
C VAL A 15 -6.05 24.04 1.83
N THR A 16 -7.14 23.35 1.61
CA THR A 16 -7.90 22.67 2.66
C THR A 16 -7.56 21.18 2.62
N PHE A 17 -7.23 20.59 3.79
CA PHE A 17 -7.13 19.16 3.95
C PHE A 17 -8.48 18.62 4.45
N ASN A 18 -8.97 17.58 3.78
CA ASN A 18 -10.17 16.86 4.22
C ASN A 18 -9.99 15.37 3.96
N ALA A 19 -9.87 14.59 5.04
CA ALA A 19 -9.53 13.19 5.02
C ALA A 19 -8.26 12.89 4.19
N PRO A 20 -7.08 13.51 4.51
CA PRO A 20 -5.83 13.12 3.88
C PRO A 20 -5.54 11.65 4.18
N TRP A 21 -5.05 10.92 3.17
CA TRP A 21 -4.78 9.49 3.30
C TRP A 21 -3.28 9.22 3.07
N GLN A 22 -2.94 8.26 2.21
CA GLN A 22 -1.53 7.94 1.97
C GLN A 22 -0.89 8.90 0.97
N GLY A 23 0.41 9.12 1.14
CA GLY A 23 1.22 9.94 0.25
C GLY A 23 2.63 9.39 0.06
N GLY A 24 3.36 10.01 -0.85
CA GLY A 24 4.72 9.64 -1.18
C GLY A 24 5.58 10.86 -1.53
N PHE A 25 6.90 10.68 -1.45
CA PHE A 25 7.87 11.69 -1.86
C PHE A 25 8.28 11.46 -3.31
N ASP A 26 8.41 12.56 -4.06
CA ASP A 26 9.09 12.51 -5.33
C ASP A 26 10.63 12.48 -5.14
N LEU A 27 11.37 12.34 -6.25
CA LEU A 27 12.84 12.29 -6.23
C LEU A 27 13.50 13.59 -5.73
N SER A 28 12.76 14.69 -5.65
CA SER A 28 13.22 15.99 -5.13
C SER A 28 12.88 16.20 -3.65
N GLY A 29 12.28 15.20 -3.00
CA GLY A 29 11.87 15.28 -1.60
C GLY A 29 10.59 16.09 -1.35
N ILE A 30 9.80 16.35 -2.38
CA ILE A 30 8.48 16.98 -2.28
C ILE A 30 7.46 15.89 -1.94
N TYR A 31 6.63 16.15 -0.93
CA TYR A 31 5.59 15.23 -0.50
C TYR A 31 4.27 15.48 -1.24
N TYR A 32 3.66 14.41 -1.70
CA TYR A 32 2.34 14.45 -2.32
C TYR A 32 1.39 13.56 -1.52
N VAL A 33 0.22 14.09 -1.17
CA VAL A 33 -0.76 13.37 -0.35
C VAL A 33 -2.13 13.35 -1.01
N ALA A 34 -2.75 12.19 -1.00
CA ALA A 34 -4.13 12.00 -1.44
C ALA A 34 -5.09 12.69 -0.47
N ASN A 35 -5.77 13.74 -0.91
CA ASN A 35 -6.77 14.50 -0.14
C ASN A 35 -8.16 13.99 -0.53
N LYS A 36 -8.50 12.84 0.03
CA LYS A 36 -9.58 11.96 -0.40
C LYS A 36 -10.94 12.64 -0.55
N ALA A 37 -11.38 13.36 0.49
CA ALA A 37 -12.73 13.92 0.49
C ALA A 37 -12.89 15.14 -0.44
N LEU A 38 -11.77 15.76 -0.86
CA LEU A 38 -11.80 16.87 -1.81
C LEU A 38 -11.38 16.46 -3.23
N ASN A 39 -11.17 15.16 -3.47
CA ASN A 39 -10.88 14.62 -4.80
C ASN A 39 -9.66 15.26 -5.47
N ASN A 40 -8.64 15.61 -4.68
CA ASN A 40 -7.42 16.20 -5.22
C ASN A 40 -6.16 15.63 -4.52
N ILE A 41 -5.01 15.96 -5.08
CA ILE A 41 -3.70 15.67 -4.51
C ILE A 41 -3.11 16.98 -4.03
N ILE A 42 -2.56 17.01 -2.82
CA ILE A 42 -1.85 18.16 -2.29
C ILE A 42 -0.36 17.91 -2.36
N LYS A 43 0.35 18.89 -2.91
CA LYS A 43 1.81 18.96 -2.96
C LYS A 43 2.28 19.80 -1.78
N ILE A 44 3.30 19.31 -1.06
CA ILE A 44 3.90 19.96 0.10
C ILE A 44 5.42 20.04 -0.12
N THR A 45 5.97 21.23 -0.22
CA THR A 45 7.42 21.43 -0.36
C THR A 45 8.15 21.19 0.95
N GLN A 46 9.48 21.09 0.90
CA GLN A 46 10.31 20.91 2.10
C GLN A 46 10.18 22.07 3.09
N GLU A 47 9.85 23.28 2.61
CA GLU A 47 9.61 24.47 3.43
C GLU A 47 8.18 24.50 4.04
N GLY A 48 7.35 23.50 3.71
CA GLY A 48 5.97 23.39 4.20
C GLY A 48 4.93 24.20 3.40
N THR A 49 5.29 24.69 2.20
CA THR A 49 4.33 25.34 1.30
C THR A 49 3.41 24.31 0.66
N CYS A 50 2.10 24.53 0.77
CA CYS A 50 1.07 23.65 0.26
C CYS A 50 0.38 24.22 -0.98
N SER A 51 0.16 23.38 -1.97
CA SER A 51 -0.63 23.71 -3.16
C SER A 51 -1.40 22.49 -3.66
N VAL A 52 -2.51 22.72 -4.35
CA VAL A 52 -3.18 21.63 -5.07
C VAL A 52 -2.30 21.25 -6.27
N PHE A 53 -2.02 19.95 -6.39
CA PHE A 53 -1.34 19.43 -7.57
C PHE A 53 -2.28 19.54 -8.78
N SER A 54 -1.90 20.35 -9.74
CA SER A 54 -2.67 20.57 -10.96
C SER A 54 -2.25 19.60 -12.05
N THR A 55 -3.25 18.96 -12.66
CA THR A 55 -3.07 18.03 -13.78
C THR A 55 -4.30 18.08 -14.67
N GLU A 56 -4.18 17.61 -15.90
CA GLU A 56 -5.31 17.52 -16.86
C GLU A 56 -6.33 16.43 -16.51
N THR A 57 -6.02 15.57 -15.52
CA THR A 57 -6.93 14.51 -15.08
C THR A 57 -7.64 14.87 -13.78
N THR A 58 -8.84 14.30 -13.60
CA THR A 58 -9.63 14.41 -12.38
C THR A 58 -9.50 13.16 -11.54
N PHE A 59 -9.65 13.29 -10.23
CA PHE A 59 -9.63 12.19 -9.27
C PHE A 59 -10.99 12.04 -8.60
N LYS A 60 -11.26 10.83 -8.06
CA LYS A 60 -12.44 10.56 -7.24
C LYS A 60 -12.07 9.66 -6.07
N SER A 61 -12.13 10.21 -4.86
CA SER A 61 -11.67 9.55 -3.63
C SER A 61 -10.24 8.97 -3.77
N PRO A 62 -9.22 9.76 -4.15
CA PRO A 62 -7.86 9.23 -4.23
C PRO A 62 -7.40 8.73 -2.86
N MET A 63 -6.74 7.57 -2.82
CA MET A 63 -6.36 6.88 -1.57
C MET A 63 -4.86 6.85 -1.33
N SER A 64 -4.05 6.81 -2.38
CA SER A 64 -2.61 6.67 -2.26
C SER A 64 -1.90 7.38 -3.38
N VAL A 65 -0.72 7.91 -3.08
CA VAL A 65 0.24 8.43 -4.05
C VAL A 65 1.57 7.73 -3.80
N THR A 66 2.21 7.25 -4.86
CA THR A 66 3.57 6.70 -4.81
C THR A 66 4.34 7.09 -6.06
N PHE A 67 5.66 6.89 -6.03
CA PHE A 67 6.55 7.19 -7.14
C PHE A 67 7.41 5.98 -7.48
N ASP A 68 7.74 5.81 -8.75
CA ASP A 68 8.79 4.88 -9.17
C ASP A 68 10.17 5.56 -9.17
N SER A 69 11.21 4.76 -9.40
CA SER A 69 12.60 5.24 -9.48
C SER A 69 12.88 6.19 -10.66
N ASN A 70 11.95 6.29 -11.62
CA ASN A 70 12.03 7.21 -12.77
C ASN A 70 11.29 8.52 -12.49
N GLY A 71 10.71 8.70 -11.29
CA GLY A 71 9.94 9.88 -10.91
C GLY A 71 8.53 9.92 -11.48
N ASN A 72 8.01 8.83 -12.02
CA ASN A 72 6.60 8.77 -12.40
C ASN A 72 5.73 8.66 -11.14
N MET A 73 4.69 9.48 -11.09
CA MET A 73 3.68 9.48 -10.02
C MET A 73 2.59 8.46 -10.34
N TYR A 74 2.20 7.69 -9.32
CA TYR A 74 1.05 6.78 -9.40
C TYR A 74 0.04 7.15 -8.34
N ILE A 75 -1.24 7.20 -8.72
CA ILE A 75 -2.36 7.56 -7.84
C ILE A 75 -3.40 6.45 -7.84
N ALA A 76 -3.74 5.96 -6.66
CA ALA A 76 -4.87 5.06 -6.45
C ALA A 76 -6.17 5.86 -6.50
N ASP A 77 -6.81 5.92 -7.65
CA ASP A 77 -8.04 6.69 -7.90
C ASP A 77 -9.27 5.80 -7.66
N ARG A 78 -9.59 5.63 -6.36
CA ARG A 78 -10.45 4.56 -5.86
C ARG A 78 -11.82 4.49 -6.51
N ASP A 79 -12.59 5.59 -6.47
CA ASP A 79 -13.98 5.58 -6.92
C ASP A 79 -14.11 5.68 -8.46
N ASN A 80 -13.02 6.04 -9.15
CA ASN A 80 -12.86 5.85 -10.59
C ASN A 80 -12.41 4.43 -10.96
N LYS A 81 -12.13 3.57 -9.97
CA LYS A 81 -11.63 2.21 -10.15
C LYS A 81 -10.43 2.16 -11.10
N ALA A 82 -9.42 2.94 -10.83
CA ALA A 82 -8.24 3.04 -11.67
C ALA A 82 -6.98 3.34 -10.86
N VAL A 83 -5.84 2.94 -11.40
CA VAL A 83 -4.55 3.55 -11.05
C VAL A 83 -4.19 4.52 -12.17
N LYS A 84 -3.85 5.75 -11.82
CA LYS A 84 -3.35 6.74 -12.76
C LYS A 84 -1.85 6.89 -12.62
N LYS A 85 -1.14 6.74 -13.72
CA LYS A 85 0.29 7.06 -13.84
C LYS A 85 0.43 8.42 -14.50
N ILE A 86 1.22 9.30 -13.90
CA ILE A 86 1.57 10.61 -14.47
C ILE A 86 3.09 10.65 -14.58
N THR A 87 3.60 10.78 -15.80
CA THR A 87 5.04 10.91 -16.03
C THR A 87 5.54 12.29 -15.62
N SER A 88 6.86 12.46 -15.47
CA SER A 88 7.47 13.78 -15.23
C SER A 88 7.17 14.80 -16.32
N GLY A 89 6.86 14.34 -17.55
CA GLY A 89 6.40 15.18 -18.66
C GLY A 89 4.90 15.47 -18.67
N GLY A 90 4.14 15.01 -17.65
CA GLY A 90 2.70 15.28 -17.53
C GLY A 90 1.80 14.28 -18.28
N THR A 91 2.36 13.31 -19.00
CA THR A 91 1.55 12.29 -19.69
C THR A 91 0.80 11.41 -18.71
N VAL A 92 -0.53 11.31 -18.87
CA VAL A 92 -1.41 10.50 -18.03
C VAL A 92 -1.72 9.19 -18.71
N THR A 93 -1.50 8.07 -18.00
CA THR A 93 -1.94 6.73 -18.38
C THR A 93 -2.93 6.22 -17.34
N ASN A 94 -4.05 5.66 -17.79
CA ASN A 94 -5.08 5.09 -16.95
C ASN A 94 -5.03 3.56 -16.98
N TYR A 95 -4.83 2.93 -15.83
CA TYR A 95 -4.86 1.49 -15.63
C TYR A 95 -6.24 1.12 -15.07
N ASP A 96 -7.10 0.58 -15.92
CA ASP A 96 -8.52 0.36 -15.61
C ASP A 96 -8.74 -0.88 -14.72
N MET A 97 -9.53 -0.70 -13.65
CA MET A 97 -9.97 -1.74 -12.72
C MET A 97 -11.50 -1.85 -12.68
N SER A 98 -12.22 -1.31 -13.65
CA SER A 98 -13.69 -1.25 -13.65
C SER A 98 -14.33 -2.63 -13.61
N SER A 99 -13.64 -3.67 -14.10
CA SER A 99 -14.05 -5.07 -14.01
C SER A 99 -14.07 -5.63 -12.58
N LEU A 100 -13.39 -4.98 -11.64
CA LEU A 100 -13.35 -5.41 -10.25
C LEU A 100 -14.50 -4.81 -9.42
N LYS A 101 -14.86 -5.49 -8.32
CA LYS A 101 -15.91 -5.01 -7.39
C LYS A 101 -15.50 -3.75 -6.63
N ALA A 102 -14.19 -3.58 -6.38
CA ALA A 102 -13.65 -2.45 -5.61
C ALA A 102 -12.46 -1.80 -6.32
N GLY A 103 -12.28 -0.50 -6.10
CA GLY A 103 -11.12 0.24 -6.58
C GLY A 103 -9.90 0.11 -5.65
N PRO A 104 -8.76 0.70 -6.03
CA PRO A 104 -7.50 0.61 -5.31
C PRO A 104 -7.55 1.39 -3.98
N ASN A 105 -7.04 0.79 -2.90
CA ASN A 105 -6.81 1.46 -1.63
C ASN A 105 -5.33 1.83 -1.44
N CYS A 106 -4.45 0.92 -1.77
CA CYS A 106 -3.01 1.08 -1.68
C CYS A 106 -2.34 0.47 -2.90
N MET A 107 -1.12 0.89 -3.17
CA MET A 107 -0.34 0.38 -4.28
C MET A 107 1.16 0.49 -4.00
N ALA A 108 1.93 -0.35 -4.69
CA ALA A 108 3.38 -0.28 -4.76
C ALA A 108 3.83 -0.60 -6.18
N VAL A 109 4.97 -0.04 -6.59
CA VAL A 109 5.54 -0.26 -7.92
C VAL A 109 6.89 -0.92 -7.74
N ASP A 110 7.12 -2.03 -8.45
CA ASP A 110 8.40 -2.72 -8.42
C ASP A 110 9.43 -2.09 -9.38
N LYS A 111 10.67 -2.58 -9.34
CA LYS A 111 11.76 -2.08 -10.20
C LYS A 111 11.53 -2.32 -11.69
N LYS A 112 10.65 -3.27 -12.07
CA LYS A 112 10.27 -3.53 -13.46
C LYS A 112 9.13 -2.61 -13.93
N GLY A 113 8.50 -1.84 -13.02
CA GLY A 113 7.36 -0.97 -13.33
C GLY A 113 5.99 -1.67 -13.27
N ARG A 114 5.91 -2.87 -12.70
CA ARG A 114 4.62 -3.54 -12.41
C ARG A 114 3.96 -2.87 -11.21
N ILE A 115 2.66 -2.70 -11.27
CA ILE A 115 1.90 -1.96 -10.24
C ILE A 115 1.08 -2.97 -9.44
N PHE A 116 1.44 -3.16 -8.17
CA PHE A 116 0.69 -4.00 -7.23
C PHE A 116 -0.39 -3.17 -6.55
N VAL A 117 -1.58 -3.74 -6.41
CA VAL A 117 -2.76 -3.02 -5.95
C VAL A 117 -3.49 -3.83 -4.89
N GLY A 118 -3.60 -3.26 -3.70
CA GLY A 118 -4.46 -3.75 -2.63
C GLY A 118 -5.82 -3.07 -2.67
N THR A 119 -6.88 -3.84 -2.41
CA THR A 119 -8.23 -3.35 -2.34
C THR A 119 -8.91 -3.71 -1.02
N GLY A 120 -9.92 -2.93 -0.62
CA GLY A 120 -10.69 -3.23 0.58
C GLY A 120 -11.89 -4.17 0.37
N GLY A 121 -12.17 -4.57 -0.85
CA GLY A 121 -13.43 -5.27 -1.15
C GLY A 121 -13.36 -6.41 -2.16
N THR A 122 -12.23 -6.63 -2.83
CA THR A 122 -12.06 -7.83 -3.67
C THR A 122 -11.50 -9.01 -2.90
N TYR A 123 -10.84 -8.77 -1.75
CA TYR A 123 -10.13 -9.78 -0.95
C TYR A 123 -9.11 -10.54 -1.79
N GLN A 124 -8.44 -9.79 -2.66
CA GLN A 124 -7.43 -10.26 -3.60
C GLN A 124 -6.34 -9.20 -3.75
N LEU A 125 -5.11 -9.63 -3.97
CA LEU A 125 -4.03 -8.78 -4.46
C LEU A 125 -4.04 -8.83 -5.99
N HIS A 126 -4.03 -7.66 -6.60
CA HIS A 126 -3.97 -7.51 -8.05
C HIS A 126 -2.64 -6.90 -8.47
N MET A 127 -2.28 -7.07 -9.74
CA MET A 127 -1.09 -6.48 -10.34
C MET A 127 -1.40 -6.09 -11.78
N PHE A 128 -0.97 -4.90 -12.18
CA PHE A 128 -0.80 -4.58 -13.60
C PHE A 128 0.61 -4.97 -14.01
N ASP A 129 0.71 -5.78 -15.04
CA ASP A 129 1.98 -6.10 -15.68
C ASP A 129 2.51 -4.90 -16.49
N THR A 130 3.73 -4.97 -16.98
CA THR A 130 4.37 -3.88 -17.74
C THR A 130 3.64 -3.53 -19.04
N ASP A 131 2.87 -4.46 -19.60
CA ASP A 131 2.00 -4.25 -20.77
C ASP A 131 0.62 -3.63 -20.41
N GLY A 132 0.36 -3.39 -19.13
CA GLY A 132 -0.91 -2.88 -18.62
C GLY A 132 -1.98 -3.94 -18.38
N THR A 133 -1.66 -5.22 -18.55
CA THR A 133 -2.60 -6.32 -18.27
C THR A 133 -2.85 -6.47 -16.77
N LEU A 134 -4.11 -6.43 -16.36
CA LEU A 134 -4.52 -6.66 -14.97
C LEU A 134 -4.58 -8.16 -14.67
N LYS A 135 -3.89 -8.57 -13.62
CA LYS A 135 -3.85 -9.96 -13.12
C LYS A 135 -4.24 -10.01 -11.64
N THR A 136 -4.87 -11.11 -11.22
CA THR A 136 -4.96 -11.46 -9.80
C THR A 136 -3.71 -12.24 -9.42
N VAL A 137 -3.01 -11.79 -8.38
CA VAL A 137 -1.79 -12.44 -7.88
C VAL A 137 -2.17 -13.57 -6.91
N PHE A 138 -3.03 -13.25 -5.92
CA PHE A 138 -3.62 -14.24 -5.02
C PHE A 138 -4.89 -13.71 -4.34
N GLY A 139 -5.57 -14.62 -3.64
CA GLY A 139 -6.80 -14.34 -2.90
C GLY A 139 -8.01 -14.99 -3.55
N THR A 140 -8.89 -15.56 -2.74
CA THR A 140 -10.07 -16.32 -3.20
C THR A 140 -11.27 -15.43 -3.53
N GLY A 141 -11.21 -14.12 -3.24
CA GLY A 141 -12.32 -13.20 -3.40
C GLY A 141 -13.37 -13.28 -2.27
N VAL A 142 -13.08 -14.04 -1.21
CA VAL A 142 -13.91 -14.20 -0.02
C VAL A 142 -13.08 -13.84 1.22
N VAL A 143 -13.71 -13.12 2.17
CA VAL A 143 -13.06 -12.81 3.46
C VAL A 143 -12.73 -14.10 4.18
N PRO A 144 -11.47 -14.37 4.52
CA PRO A 144 -11.12 -15.53 5.29
C PRO A 144 -11.57 -15.37 6.76
N THR A 145 -11.79 -16.52 7.41
CA THR A 145 -11.84 -16.66 8.87
C THR A 145 -10.49 -17.17 9.35
N ALA A 146 -10.25 -17.20 10.66
CA ALA A 146 -9.04 -17.83 11.20
C ALA A 146 -8.89 -19.30 10.75
N ALA A 147 -9.99 -20.02 10.59
CA ALA A 147 -9.99 -21.42 10.16
C ALA A 147 -9.75 -21.61 8.66
N THR A 148 -10.04 -20.60 7.84
CA THR A 148 -9.87 -20.66 6.37
C THR A 148 -8.70 -19.80 5.88
N TYR A 149 -7.97 -19.17 6.79
CA TYR A 149 -6.79 -18.38 6.46
C TYR A 149 -5.66 -19.28 5.95
N SER A 150 -5.07 -18.90 4.83
CA SER A 150 -4.01 -19.69 4.19
C SER A 150 -3.02 -18.79 3.46
N ASP A 151 -1.75 -19.12 3.57
CA ASP A 151 -0.68 -18.55 2.74
C ASP A 151 -0.55 -19.28 1.38
N GLY A 152 -1.32 -20.35 1.15
CA GLY A 152 -1.12 -21.23 0.00
C GLY A 152 0.06 -22.16 0.19
N GLU A 153 0.57 -22.68 -0.90
CA GLU A 153 1.77 -23.51 -0.95
C GLU A 153 2.91 -22.76 -1.65
N GLN A 154 4.13 -23.19 -1.48
CA GLN A 154 5.26 -22.61 -2.20
C GLN A 154 5.05 -22.77 -3.71
N ASN A 155 5.14 -21.65 -4.44
CA ASN A 155 4.91 -21.57 -5.89
C ASN A 155 3.45 -21.90 -6.34
N ASP A 156 2.51 -22.04 -5.38
CA ASP A 156 1.08 -22.19 -5.67
C ASP A 156 0.23 -21.34 -4.72
N LEU A 157 -0.21 -20.20 -5.22
CA LEU A 157 -1.06 -19.27 -4.50
C LEU A 157 -2.55 -19.48 -4.73
N SER A 158 -2.96 -20.53 -5.43
CA SER A 158 -4.36 -20.78 -5.80
C SER A 158 -5.30 -20.92 -4.60
N LYS A 159 -4.77 -21.38 -3.45
CA LYS A 159 -5.49 -21.53 -2.19
C LYS A 159 -5.17 -20.43 -1.17
N ALA A 160 -4.28 -19.50 -1.51
CA ALA A 160 -3.97 -18.38 -0.64
C ALA A 160 -5.19 -17.49 -0.46
N THR A 161 -5.44 -17.08 0.77
CA THR A 161 -6.57 -16.19 1.11
C THR A 161 -6.06 -14.80 1.48
N MET A 162 -6.91 -13.80 1.40
CA MET A 162 -6.59 -12.42 1.75
C MET A 162 -7.81 -11.72 2.32
N GLY A 163 -7.61 -10.91 3.37
CA GLY A 163 -8.59 -9.95 3.86
C GLY A 163 -8.50 -8.62 3.10
N ALA A 164 -9.05 -7.58 3.69
CA ALA A 164 -8.91 -6.23 3.16
C ALA A 164 -7.47 -5.73 3.33
N THR A 165 -6.93 -5.07 2.32
CA THR A 165 -5.55 -4.53 2.35
C THR A 165 -5.57 -3.02 2.16
N PHE A 166 -4.87 -2.34 3.06
CA PHE A 166 -4.72 -0.89 3.06
C PHE A 166 -3.26 -0.43 2.98
N GLY A 167 -2.29 -1.33 3.15
CA GLY A 167 -0.88 -1.02 3.08
C GLY A 167 -0.07 -2.12 2.40
N ILE A 168 0.69 -1.74 1.39
CA ILE A 168 1.70 -2.58 0.74
C ILE A 168 2.96 -1.76 0.46
N ALA A 169 4.13 -2.37 0.58
CA ALA A 169 5.41 -1.73 0.25
C ALA A 169 6.45 -2.77 -0.15
N PHE A 170 7.31 -2.41 -1.09
CA PHE A 170 8.47 -3.23 -1.42
C PHE A 170 9.63 -3.00 -0.44
N GLY A 171 10.28 -4.09 -0.05
CA GLY A 171 11.63 -4.07 0.51
C GLY A 171 12.69 -3.90 -0.58
N PRO A 172 13.95 -3.65 -0.18
CA PRO A 172 15.06 -3.46 -1.11
C PRO A 172 15.39 -4.71 -1.95
N ASP A 173 14.95 -5.87 -1.50
CA ASP A 173 15.12 -7.21 -2.07
C ASP A 173 13.94 -7.66 -2.96
N GLU A 174 13.06 -6.73 -3.34
CA GLU A 174 11.83 -6.99 -4.13
C GLU A 174 10.82 -7.90 -3.41
N VAL A 175 10.93 -8.08 -2.12
CA VAL A 175 9.88 -8.71 -1.31
C VAL A 175 8.76 -7.70 -1.08
N LEU A 176 7.52 -8.06 -1.41
CA LEU A 176 6.35 -7.22 -1.14
C LEU A 176 5.82 -7.52 0.27
N TYR A 177 5.81 -6.50 1.12
CA TYR A 177 5.18 -6.54 2.45
C TYR A 177 3.74 -6.09 2.34
N ILE A 178 2.84 -6.79 3.04
CA ILE A 178 1.39 -6.62 2.91
C ILE A 178 0.77 -6.58 4.31
N THR A 179 -0.03 -5.57 4.60
CA THR A 179 -0.90 -5.57 5.78
C THR A 179 -2.23 -6.25 5.44
N ASP A 180 -2.54 -7.34 6.13
CA ASP A 180 -3.88 -7.93 6.09
C ASP A 180 -4.71 -7.33 7.24
N TYR A 181 -5.42 -6.26 6.91
CA TYR A 181 -6.18 -5.46 7.85
C TYR A 181 -7.25 -6.26 8.58
N THR A 182 -7.99 -7.09 7.85
CA THR A 182 -9.11 -7.87 8.39
C THR A 182 -8.63 -9.04 9.24
N MET A 183 -7.50 -9.65 8.86
CA MET A 183 -6.94 -10.80 9.55
C MET A 183 -5.90 -10.44 10.59
N HIS A 184 -5.57 -9.14 10.75
CA HIS A 184 -4.65 -8.63 11.77
C HIS A 184 -3.24 -9.20 11.65
N THR A 185 -2.76 -9.43 10.40
CA THR A 185 -1.45 -10.02 10.13
C THR A 185 -0.62 -9.16 9.18
N ILE A 186 0.69 -9.42 9.22
CA ILE A 186 1.64 -8.88 8.26
C ILE A 186 2.19 -10.05 7.46
N ARG A 187 2.19 -9.91 6.13
CA ARG A 187 2.59 -10.96 5.20
C ARG A 187 3.69 -10.45 4.26
N THR A 188 4.43 -11.37 3.71
CA THR A 188 5.39 -11.09 2.63
C THR A 188 5.08 -11.96 1.43
N LEU A 189 5.23 -11.39 0.24
CA LEU A 189 5.18 -12.11 -1.02
C LEU A 189 6.54 -11.97 -1.71
N THR A 190 7.22 -13.09 -1.87
CA THR A 190 8.50 -13.21 -2.59
C THR A 190 8.24 -13.81 -3.97
N PRO A 191 8.74 -13.24 -5.06
CA PRO A 191 8.58 -13.82 -6.38
C PRO A 191 9.34 -15.15 -6.51
N ASP A 192 9.03 -15.93 -7.54
CA ASP A 192 9.85 -17.07 -7.92
C ASP A 192 11.23 -16.65 -8.49
N ALA A 193 12.03 -17.63 -8.91
CA ALA A 193 13.38 -17.38 -9.44
C ALA A 193 13.38 -16.55 -10.74
N GLU A 194 12.29 -16.57 -11.51
CA GLU A 194 12.07 -15.81 -12.74
C GLU A 194 11.51 -14.41 -12.45
N GLY A 195 11.19 -14.12 -11.20
CA GLY A 195 10.60 -12.85 -10.77
C GLY A 195 9.09 -12.77 -11.00
N ASP A 196 8.40 -13.90 -11.08
CA ASP A 196 6.94 -13.99 -11.22
C ASP A 196 6.29 -14.09 -9.83
N TYR A 197 5.53 -13.05 -9.47
CA TYR A 197 4.82 -13.02 -8.20
C TYR A 197 3.56 -13.90 -8.17
N THR A 198 3.01 -14.27 -9.33
CA THR A 198 1.85 -15.18 -9.38
C THR A 198 2.23 -16.63 -9.04
N LYS A 199 3.51 -16.94 -9.11
CA LYS A 199 4.14 -18.20 -8.70
C LYS A 199 5.05 -18.04 -7.49
N GLY A 200 4.95 -16.91 -6.82
CA GLY A 200 5.77 -16.59 -5.66
C GLY A 200 5.42 -17.38 -4.41
N THR A 201 6.09 -17.04 -3.33
CA THR A 201 5.83 -17.59 -2.00
C THR A 201 5.24 -16.50 -1.11
N LEU A 202 4.01 -16.72 -0.65
CA LEU A 202 3.34 -15.88 0.33
C LEU A 202 3.61 -16.45 1.73
N LYS A 203 3.91 -15.58 2.70
CA LYS A 203 4.21 -16.00 4.07
C LYS A 203 3.67 -14.99 5.08
N THR A 204 2.95 -15.45 6.07
CA THR A 204 2.65 -14.67 7.27
C THR A 204 3.90 -14.55 8.13
N ILE A 205 4.36 -13.32 8.34
CA ILE A 205 5.59 -13.05 9.09
C ILE A 205 5.33 -12.51 10.50
N ALA A 206 4.14 -11.94 10.76
CA ALA A 206 3.75 -11.47 12.08
C ALA A 206 2.23 -11.42 12.24
N GLY A 207 1.77 -11.57 13.49
CA GLY A 207 0.36 -11.59 13.84
C GLY A 207 -0.22 -13.02 13.90
N ILE A 208 -1.35 -13.14 14.61
CA ILE A 208 -2.14 -14.37 14.70
C ILE A 208 -3.42 -14.16 13.90
N PRO A 209 -3.66 -14.95 12.83
CA PRO A 209 -4.81 -14.75 11.95
C PRO A 209 -6.15 -14.69 12.71
N GLY A 210 -6.91 -13.61 12.48
CA GLY A 210 -8.21 -13.36 13.10
C GLY A 210 -8.16 -12.95 14.57
N THR A 211 -6.97 -12.78 15.16
CA THR A 211 -6.80 -12.42 16.58
C THR A 211 -6.37 -10.97 16.73
N LYS A 212 -7.26 -10.15 17.28
CA LYS A 212 -6.98 -8.74 17.62
C LYS A 212 -6.17 -8.65 18.92
N GLY A 213 -5.26 -7.71 18.98
CA GLY A 213 -4.53 -7.40 20.21
C GLY A 213 -3.40 -6.41 19.99
N LYS A 214 -2.63 -6.16 21.06
CA LYS A 214 -1.47 -5.25 21.05
C LYS A 214 -0.25 -5.84 21.76
N ILE A 215 -0.14 -7.17 21.75
CA ILE A 215 0.95 -7.87 22.42
C ILE A 215 2.21 -7.80 21.57
N ASP A 216 3.32 -7.38 22.17
CA ASP A 216 4.67 -7.44 21.61
C ASP A 216 5.30 -8.81 21.90
N GLY A 217 6.39 -9.13 21.19
CA GLY A 217 7.16 -10.36 21.42
C GLY A 217 7.59 -11.02 20.14
N SER A 218 7.63 -12.35 20.10
CA SER A 218 7.92 -13.09 18.88
C SER A 218 6.89 -12.76 17.81
N ALA A 219 7.33 -12.54 16.58
CA ALA A 219 6.49 -12.00 15.50
C ALA A 219 5.21 -12.82 15.26
N LEU A 220 5.29 -14.16 15.32
CA LEU A 220 4.14 -15.05 15.12
C LEU A 220 3.24 -15.22 16.36
N THR A 221 3.62 -14.66 17.51
CA THR A 221 2.78 -14.60 18.72
C THR A 221 2.36 -13.17 19.09
N ALA A 222 2.96 -12.18 18.45
CA ALA A 222 2.52 -10.78 18.53
C ALA A 222 1.10 -10.64 17.96
N THR A 223 0.38 -9.63 18.42
CA THR A 223 -0.98 -9.36 17.92
C THR A 223 -1.09 -7.91 17.46
N PHE A 224 -1.87 -7.70 16.42
CA PHE A 224 -2.19 -6.40 15.84
C PHE A 224 -3.71 -6.15 15.88
N ASN A 225 -4.13 -4.92 15.65
CA ASN A 225 -5.54 -4.60 15.49
C ASN A 225 -5.71 -3.67 14.28
N CYS A 226 -6.11 -4.26 13.16
CA CYS A 226 -6.31 -3.55 11.90
C CYS A 226 -5.04 -2.81 11.42
N PRO A 227 -3.91 -3.52 11.14
CA PRO A 227 -2.71 -2.90 10.60
C PRO A 227 -3.01 -2.31 9.21
N ALA A 228 -2.87 -0.98 9.08
CA ALA A 228 -3.34 -0.24 7.92
C ALA A 228 -2.24 0.18 6.96
N SER A 229 -1.00 0.35 7.42
CA SER A 229 0.10 0.76 6.56
C SER A 229 1.38 0.05 6.92
N VAL A 230 2.24 -0.14 5.93
CA VAL A 230 3.59 -0.70 6.09
C VAL A 230 4.59 0.20 5.37
N LEU A 231 5.74 0.42 6.01
CA LEU A 231 6.92 1.05 5.42
C LEU A 231 8.12 0.16 5.68
N VAL A 232 8.93 -0.06 4.67
CA VAL A 232 10.15 -0.87 4.76
C VAL A 232 11.38 0.05 4.58
N SER A 233 12.26 0.04 5.58
CA SER A 233 13.51 0.79 5.59
C SER A 233 14.60 -0.07 6.27
N ASP A 234 15.23 0.41 7.32
CA ASP A 234 16.11 -0.36 8.20
C ASP A 234 15.36 -1.44 8.99
N LYS A 235 14.08 -1.21 9.20
CA LYS A 235 13.09 -2.11 9.80
C LYS A 235 11.81 -2.08 9.00
N VAL A 236 10.88 -2.95 9.35
CA VAL A 236 9.50 -2.88 8.86
C VAL A 236 8.66 -2.13 9.90
N TYR A 237 8.11 -0.99 9.51
CA TYR A 237 7.25 -0.15 10.35
C TYR A 237 5.79 -0.38 9.98
N ILE A 238 4.94 -0.57 10.97
CA ILE A 238 3.51 -0.88 10.81
C ILE A 238 2.69 0.18 11.55
N ALA A 239 1.76 0.82 10.85
CA ALA A 239 0.70 1.58 11.49
C ALA A 239 -0.40 0.61 11.98
N ASP A 240 -0.38 0.31 13.26
CA ASP A 240 -1.35 -0.57 13.92
C ASP A 240 -2.55 0.28 14.35
N GLU A 241 -3.45 0.55 13.40
CA GLU A 241 -4.41 1.66 13.40
C GLU A 241 -5.32 1.65 14.61
N GLN A 242 -6.01 0.56 14.86
CA GLN A 242 -7.00 0.46 15.95
C GLN A 242 -6.36 0.30 17.34
N ASN A 243 -5.05 0.11 17.40
CA ASN A 243 -4.27 0.20 18.63
C ASN A 243 -3.65 1.58 18.83
N HIS A 244 -3.72 2.47 17.82
CA HIS A 244 -3.10 3.81 17.82
C HIS A 244 -1.59 3.76 18.08
N LEU A 245 -0.89 2.77 17.49
CA LEU A 245 0.53 2.50 17.67
C LEU A 245 1.26 2.45 16.35
N ILE A 246 2.55 2.81 16.39
CA ILE A 246 3.52 2.41 15.36
C ILE A 246 4.31 1.24 15.92
N ARG A 247 4.28 0.11 15.21
CA ARG A 247 4.98 -1.11 15.59
C ARG A 247 6.13 -1.36 14.62
N THR A 248 7.14 -2.08 15.08
CA THR A 248 8.27 -2.46 14.22
C THR A 248 8.48 -3.96 14.24
N ILE A 249 8.84 -4.51 13.06
CA ILE A 249 9.34 -5.86 12.92
C ILE A 249 10.83 -5.76 12.58
N THR A 250 11.67 -6.37 13.41
CA THR A 250 13.11 -6.47 13.14
C THR A 250 13.37 -7.80 12.46
N VAL A 251 13.97 -7.75 11.28
CA VAL A 251 14.45 -8.97 10.60
C VAL A 251 15.83 -9.27 11.18
N ASN A 252 15.91 -10.31 12.02
CA ASN A 252 17.21 -10.82 12.47
C ASN A 252 17.90 -11.46 11.27
N LYS A 253 19.04 -10.90 10.85
CA LYS A 253 19.90 -11.46 9.79
C LYS A 253 20.62 -12.70 10.28
#